data_d69a4b4eba8088f8dac6ef2e20a14229
#
_entry.id   d69a4b4eba8088f8dac6ef2e20a14229
#
_cell.length_a   1.000
_cell.length_b   1.000
_cell.length_c   1.000
_cell.angle_alpha   90.00
_cell.angle_beta   90.00
_cell.angle_gamma   90.00
#
_symmetry.space_group_name_H-M   'P 1'
#
loop_
_entity.id
_entity.type
_entity.pdbx_description
1 polymer ?
#
loop_
_entity_poly.entity_id
_entity_poly.type
_entity_poly.pdbx_seq_one_letter_code
_entity_poly.pdbx_strand_id
1 'polypeptide(L)'
;MEKKPTIFEKDAGDIVRFLGETSIFKELSTESLEKISDKIQMLTFDKDDIIIKKDSPGNRLYLIKSGSTRVVSESESDDFTIATIPSGQCFGEMSLLTGEPCCATVRTNENSVLYFITKSDFDEVISENTQINKHFNKLLADRIGKQNIISVDLKKHEIALSKYLQKAKEYQYSGVVWKSKRMRNVFGEAEKYTKNEVPVTVIGKPGTGKEILSRKIHMDSAKAKSPVFEM
;
A
#
# COMPACT_ATOMS: atom_id res chain seq x y z
N MET A 1 -9.53 24.04 6.93
CA MET A 1 -9.90 24.70 8.22
C MET A 1 -9.76 23.64 9.29
N GLU A 2 -8.81 23.78 10.22
CA GLU A 2 -8.76 22.87 11.38
C GLU A 2 -9.97 23.14 12.27
N LYS A 3 -10.84 22.13 12.40
CA LYS A 3 -11.93 22.18 13.38
C LYS A 3 -11.32 22.27 14.79
N LYS A 4 -11.72 23.29 15.55
CA LYS A 4 -11.36 23.40 16.96
C LYS A 4 -12.00 22.22 17.71
N PRO A 5 -11.27 21.53 18.59
CA PRO A 5 -11.86 20.46 19.40
C PRO A 5 -12.99 21.01 20.26
N THR A 6 -14.15 20.38 20.19
CA THR A 6 -15.21 20.63 21.15
C THR A 6 -14.89 19.78 22.38
N ILE A 7 -14.53 20.43 23.48
CA ILE A 7 -14.24 19.76 24.76
C ILE A 7 -15.60 19.49 25.41
N PHE A 8 -15.95 18.21 25.53
CA PHE A 8 -17.08 17.75 26.31
C PHE A 8 -16.63 17.38 27.73
N GLU A 9 -17.55 17.45 28.72
CA GLU A 9 -17.29 16.89 30.04
C GLU A 9 -16.89 15.42 29.93
N LYS A 10 -15.74 15.08 30.54
CA LYS A 10 -15.16 13.75 30.50
C LYS A 10 -15.75 12.90 31.62
N ASP A 11 -16.42 11.82 31.30
CA ASP A 11 -16.58 10.72 32.27
C ASP A 11 -15.30 9.87 32.20
N ALA A 12 -14.41 10.05 33.21
CA ALA A 12 -13.15 9.31 33.29
C ALA A 12 -13.36 7.80 33.35
N GLY A 13 -14.44 7.34 34.00
CA GLY A 13 -14.77 5.91 34.07
C GLY A 13 -15.10 5.30 32.72
N ASP A 14 -15.87 6.01 31.90
CA ASP A 14 -16.19 5.58 30.53
C ASP A 14 -14.95 5.53 29.63
N ILE A 15 -14.01 6.49 29.79
CA ILE A 15 -12.76 6.49 29.02
C ILE A 15 -11.89 5.31 29.43
N VAL A 16 -11.69 5.06 30.70
CA VAL A 16 -10.87 3.92 31.21
C VAL A 16 -11.44 2.59 30.70
N ARG A 17 -12.76 2.40 30.77
CA ARG A 17 -13.42 1.21 30.24
C ARG A 17 -13.19 1.06 28.75
N PHE A 18 -13.42 2.12 27.97
CA PHE A 18 -13.21 2.12 26.53
C PHE A 18 -11.75 1.81 26.17
N LEU A 19 -10.78 2.38 26.86
CA LEU A 19 -9.34 2.09 26.66
C LEU A 19 -9.03 0.62 26.92
N GLY A 20 -9.58 0.04 28.00
CA GLY A 20 -9.40 -1.38 28.34
C GLY A 20 -9.99 -2.36 27.32
N GLU A 21 -10.98 -1.93 26.52
CA GLU A 21 -11.57 -2.72 25.45
C GLU A 21 -10.81 -2.57 24.12
N THR A 22 -10.00 -1.51 23.95
CA THR A 22 -9.23 -1.28 22.72
C THR A 22 -8.03 -2.21 22.60
N SER A 23 -7.79 -2.74 21.41
CA SER A 23 -6.73 -3.72 21.14
C SER A 23 -5.34 -3.25 21.55
N ILE A 24 -5.10 -1.94 21.51
CA ILE A 24 -3.79 -1.34 21.80
C ILE A 24 -3.51 -1.19 23.31
N PHE A 25 -4.56 -1.08 24.15
CA PHE A 25 -4.42 -0.81 25.59
C PHE A 25 -4.91 -1.94 26.50
N LYS A 26 -5.59 -2.96 25.96
CA LYS A 26 -6.26 -4.03 26.72
C LYS A 26 -5.35 -4.83 27.67
N GLU A 27 -4.04 -4.84 27.45
CA GLU A 27 -3.07 -5.55 28.30
C GLU A 27 -2.50 -4.65 29.41
N LEU A 28 -2.92 -3.38 29.48
CA LEU A 28 -2.44 -2.45 30.50
C LEU A 28 -3.23 -2.59 31.81
N SER A 29 -2.57 -2.26 32.92
CA SER A 29 -3.22 -2.19 34.25
C SER A 29 -4.18 -1.01 34.30
N THR A 30 -5.20 -1.10 35.18
CA THR A 30 -6.18 -0.02 35.40
C THR A 30 -5.49 1.30 35.76
N GLU A 31 -4.46 1.27 36.60
CA GLU A 31 -3.68 2.46 36.97
C GLU A 31 -3.02 3.11 35.75
N SER A 32 -2.52 2.31 34.79
CA SER A 32 -1.94 2.81 33.54
C SER A 32 -3.02 3.42 32.64
N LEU A 33 -4.21 2.79 32.60
CA LEU A 33 -5.33 3.31 31.80
C LEU A 33 -5.86 4.63 32.38
N GLU A 34 -5.91 4.79 33.68
CA GLU A 34 -6.29 6.04 34.36
C GLU A 34 -5.33 7.18 33.99
N LYS A 35 -4.01 6.96 34.06
CA LYS A 35 -3.01 7.95 33.63
C LYS A 35 -3.17 8.37 32.16
N ILE A 36 -3.49 7.43 31.28
CA ILE A 36 -3.76 7.72 29.87
C ILE A 36 -5.08 8.51 29.75
N SER A 37 -6.12 8.13 30.51
CA SER A 37 -7.44 8.78 30.44
C SER A 37 -7.39 10.26 30.81
N ASP A 38 -6.52 10.64 31.73
CA ASP A 38 -6.33 12.04 32.14
C ASP A 38 -5.82 12.93 31.00
N LYS A 39 -5.02 12.36 30.10
CA LYS A 39 -4.44 13.04 28.94
C LYS A 39 -5.29 12.95 27.67
N ILE A 40 -6.30 12.10 27.64
CA ILE A 40 -7.20 11.91 26.49
C ILE A 40 -8.03 13.16 26.25
N GLN A 41 -8.17 13.55 24.99
CA GLN A 41 -9.09 14.59 24.51
C GLN A 41 -10.07 13.98 23.52
N MET A 42 -11.19 14.66 23.25
CA MET A 42 -12.25 14.19 22.37
C MET A 42 -12.50 15.17 21.23
N LEU A 43 -12.72 14.65 20.03
CA LEU A 43 -13.07 15.38 18.83
C LEU A 43 -14.27 14.72 18.13
N THR A 44 -15.13 15.53 17.56
CA THR A 44 -16.19 15.08 16.66
C THR A 44 -15.88 15.50 15.24
N PHE A 45 -16.18 14.60 14.30
CA PHE A 45 -16.01 14.84 12.87
C PHE A 45 -17.29 14.49 12.12
N ASP A 46 -17.61 15.29 11.11
CA ASP A 46 -18.68 14.97 10.18
C ASP A 46 -18.20 13.93 9.17
N LYS A 47 -19.14 13.34 8.44
CA LYS A 47 -18.82 12.43 7.34
C LYS A 47 -17.88 13.12 6.33
N ASP A 48 -16.90 12.36 5.80
CA ASP A 48 -15.91 12.79 4.82
C ASP A 48 -14.88 13.84 5.29
N ASP A 49 -14.89 14.20 6.59
CA ASP A 49 -13.86 15.07 7.16
C ASP A 49 -12.48 14.40 7.11
N ILE A 50 -11.45 15.19 6.83
CA ILE A 50 -10.04 14.74 6.90
C ILE A 50 -9.57 14.87 8.36
N ILE A 51 -9.11 13.74 8.93
CA ILE A 51 -8.52 13.68 10.28
C ILE A 51 -7.01 13.81 10.21
N ILE A 52 -6.40 13.07 9.29
CA ILE A 52 -4.96 13.09 8.99
C ILE A 52 -4.79 13.30 7.50
N LYS A 53 -3.85 14.15 7.12
CA LYS A 53 -3.41 14.30 5.74
C LYS A 53 -2.07 13.60 5.54
N LYS A 54 -1.89 12.91 4.44
CA LYS A 54 -0.60 12.33 4.04
C LYS A 54 0.50 13.38 4.08
N ASP A 55 1.71 12.97 4.44
CA ASP A 55 2.92 13.79 4.56
C ASP A 55 2.84 14.91 5.62
N SER A 56 1.73 14.98 6.40
CA SER A 56 1.65 15.88 7.56
C SER A 56 2.40 15.32 8.77
N PRO A 57 2.84 16.18 9.72
CA PRO A 57 3.47 15.72 10.95
C PRO A 57 2.53 14.83 11.77
N GLY A 58 2.99 13.66 12.18
CA GLY A 58 2.24 12.73 13.04
C GLY A 58 2.46 13.07 14.51
N ASN A 59 1.55 13.84 15.10
CA ASN A 59 1.65 14.33 16.47
C ASN A 59 0.50 13.88 17.38
N ARG A 60 -0.36 12.97 16.93
CA ARG A 60 -1.51 12.46 17.69
C ARG A 60 -1.75 10.98 17.41
N LEU A 61 -2.14 10.26 18.46
CA LEU A 61 -2.75 8.94 18.37
C LEU A 61 -4.25 9.13 18.47
N TYR A 62 -5.01 8.57 17.53
CA TYR A 62 -6.47 8.61 17.52
C TYR A 62 -7.07 7.24 17.83
N LEU A 63 -8.17 7.24 18.57
CA LEU A 63 -8.97 6.06 18.89
C LEU A 63 -10.42 6.34 18.50
N ILE A 64 -11.05 5.45 17.77
CA ILE A 64 -12.42 5.63 17.28
C ILE A 64 -13.37 5.18 18.37
N LYS A 65 -14.02 6.15 19.06
CA LYS A 65 -15.06 5.87 20.05
C LYS A 65 -16.34 5.39 19.38
N SER A 66 -16.79 6.09 18.36
CA SER A 66 -17.96 5.72 17.56
C SER A 66 -17.78 6.16 16.11
N GLY A 67 -18.48 5.50 15.19
CA GLY A 67 -18.33 5.68 13.77
C GLY A 67 -17.21 4.84 13.17
N SER A 68 -16.74 5.22 12.00
CA SER A 68 -15.66 4.53 11.28
C SER A 68 -14.88 5.52 10.40
N THR A 69 -13.62 5.16 10.12
CA THR A 69 -12.74 5.94 9.24
C THR A 69 -12.20 5.07 8.11
N ARG A 70 -11.73 5.71 7.04
CA ARG A 70 -11.05 5.04 5.93
C ARG A 70 -9.67 5.64 5.70
N VAL A 71 -8.73 4.78 5.39
CA VAL A 71 -7.41 5.16 4.89
C VAL A 71 -7.51 5.28 3.38
N VAL A 72 -7.09 6.42 2.83
CA VAL A 72 -7.18 6.73 1.40
C VAL A 72 -5.78 6.84 0.81
N SER A 73 -5.59 6.26 -0.36
CA SER A 73 -4.47 6.58 -1.23
C SER A 73 -4.91 7.66 -2.20
N GLU A 74 -4.22 8.79 -2.17
CA GLU A 74 -4.43 9.87 -3.13
C GLU A 74 -3.72 9.51 -4.45
N SER A 75 -4.48 9.47 -5.55
CA SER A 75 -3.98 9.26 -6.91
C SER A 75 -4.38 10.46 -7.77
N GLU A 76 -3.65 10.72 -8.87
CA GLU A 76 -3.95 11.83 -9.80
C GLU A 76 -5.34 11.71 -10.44
N SER A 77 -5.90 10.51 -10.51
CA SER A 77 -7.19 10.27 -11.17
C SER A 77 -8.35 10.02 -10.20
N ASP A 78 -8.13 9.31 -9.08
CA ASP A 78 -9.18 8.97 -8.11
C ASP A 78 -8.59 8.56 -6.76
N ASP A 79 -9.23 9.01 -5.67
CA ASP A 79 -8.94 8.53 -4.32
C ASP A 79 -9.54 7.13 -4.13
N PHE A 80 -8.73 6.14 -3.77
CA PHE A 80 -9.26 4.83 -3.44
C PHE A 80 -9.02 4.44 -1.97
N THR A 81 -10.01 3.76 -1.39
CA THR A 81 -9.94 3.30 -0.02
C THR A 81 -9.03 2.08 0.09
N ILE A 82 -7.96 2.20 0.87
CA ILE A 82 -7.02 1.11 1.15
C ILE A 82 -7.56 0.21 2.26
N ALA A 83 -8.12 0.82 3.32
CA ALA A 83 -8.62 0.12 4.49
C ALA A 83 -9.70 0.93 5.19
N THR A 84 -10.61 0.23 5.88
CA THR A 84 -11.58 0.83 6.81
C THR A 84 -11.19 0.48 8.23
N ILE A 85 -11.24 1.47 9.13
CA ILE A 85 -10.91 1.34 10.54
C ILE A 85 -12.21 1.55 11.34
N PRO A 86 -12.77 0.51 11.99
CA PRO A 86 -14.00 0.59 12.77
C PRO A 86 -13.76 1.16 14.17
N SER A 87 -14.87 1.40 14.91
CA SER A 87 -14.83 1.76 16.33
C SER A 87 -14.03 0.73 17.15
N GLY A 88 -13.42 1.17 18.25
CA GLY A 88 -12.54 0.35 19.10
C GLY A 88 -11.12 0.17 18.55
N GLN A 89 -10.82 0.68 17.37
CA GLN A 89 -9.47 0.67 16.81
C GLN A 89 -8.80 2.05 16.84
N CYS A 90 -7.49 2.06 16.62
CA CYS A 90 -6.67 3.26 16.63
C CYS A 90 -5.90 3.44 15.31
N PHE A 91 -5.47 4.67 15.05
CA PHE A 91 -4.60 5.05 13.94
C PHE A 91 -3.74 6.28 14.30
N GLY A 92 -2.72 6.56 13.48
CA GLY A 92 -1.75 7.64 13.73
C GLY A 92 -0.60 7.22 14.64
N GLU A 93 -0.61 6.00 15.16
CA GLU A 93 0.41 5.45 16.06
C GLU A 93 1.79 5.34 15.38
N MET A 94 1.82 5.03 14.09
CA MET A 94 3.09 4.83 13.38
C MET A 94 3.91 6.11 13.37
N SER A 95 3.33 7.21 12.92
CA SER A 95 4.00 8.51 12.87
C SER A 95 4.34 9.03 14.26
N LEU A 96 3.48 8.78 15.24
CA LEU A 96 3.70 9.17 16.63
C LEU A 96 4.91 8.45 17.23
N LEU A 97 5.11 7.17 16.92
CA LEU A 97 6.16 6.32 17.47
C LEU A 97 7.49 6.43 16.68
N THR A 98 7.42 6.55 15.36
CA THR A 98 8.63 6.65 14.51
C THR A 98 9.14 8.07 14.34
N GLY A 99 8.28 9.08 14.53
CA GLY A 99 8.57 10.48 14.21
C GLY A 99 8.50 10.80 12.72
N GLU A 100 8.20 9.81 11.88
CA GLU A 100 8.06 10.00 10.43
C GLU A 100 6.73 10.68 10.09
N PRO A 101 6.63 11.41 8.96
CA PRO A 101 5.37 11.97 8.47
C PRO A 101 4.29 10.90 8.27
N CYS A 102 3.04 11.31 8.31
CA CYS A 102 1.90 10.41 8.10
C CYS A 102 1.94 9.79 6.70
N CYS A 103 1.89 8.47 6.62
CA CYS A 103 2.05 7.71 5.36
C CYS A 103 0.79 7.71 4.47
N ALA A 104 -0.37 8.11 5.01
CA ALA A 104 -1.63 8.10 4.28
C ALA A 104 -2.61 9.15 4.82
N THR A 105 -3.58 9.53 3.99
CA THR A 105 -4.72 10.37 4.40
C THR A 105 -5.78 9.51 5.07
N VAL A 106 -6.35 9.98 6.19
CA VAL A 106 -7.45 9.32 6.91
C VAL A 106 -8.66 10.24 6.93
N ARG A 107 -9.81 9.71 6.48
CA ARG A 107 -11.10 10.40 6.44
C ARG A 107 -12.17 9.63 7.21
N THR A 108 -13.18 10.31 7.71
CA THR A 108 -14.38 9.68 8.26
C THR A 108 -15.27 9.09 7.16
N ASN A 109 -15.89 7.92 7.43
CA ASN A 109 -16.93 7.33 6.58
C ASN A 109 -18.32 7.86 6.94
N GLU A 110 -18.49 8.29 8.16
CA GLU A 110 -19.73 8.73 8.80
C GLU A 110 -19.41 9.70 9.93
N ASN A 111 -20.43 10.31 10.53
CA ASN A 111 -20.23 11.16 11.71
C ASN A 111 -19.56 10.32 12.81
N SER A 112 -18.42 10.77 13.29
CA SER A 112 -17.56 9.99 14.15
C SER A 112 -17.09 10.78 15.36
N VAL A 113 -16.94 10.07 16.48
CA VAL A 113 -16.35 10.60 17.73
C VAL A 113 -15.01 9.90 17.93
N LEU A 114 -13.97 10.70 18.06
CA LEU A 114 -12.62 10.21 18.25
C LEU A 114 -12.05 10.69 19.59
N TYR A 115 -11.40 9.82 20.30
CA TYR A 115 -10.46 10.19 21.34
C TYR A 115 -9.07 10.37 20.72
N PHE A 116 -8.28 11.28 21.30
CA PHE A 116 -6.88 11.40 20.91
C PHE A 116 -5.99 11.76 22.09
N ILE A 117 -4.72 11.39 21.98
CA ILE A 117 -3.64 11.82 22.85
C ILE A 117 -2.55 12.46 22.00
N THR A 118 -1.98 13.57 22.48
CA THR A 118 -0.87 14.24 21.79
C THR A 118 0.42 13.45 21.96
N LYS A 119 1.40 13.66 21.05
CA LYS A 119 2.72 13.05 21.18
C LYS A 119 3.38 13.40 22.51
N SER A 120 3.31 14.66 22.95
CA SER A 120 3.89 15.10 24.21
C SER A 120 3.31 14.38 25.42
N ASP A 121 1.97 14.29 25.48
CA ASP A 121 1.28 13.60 26.58
C ASP A 121 1.55 12.09 26.56
N PHE A 122 1.62 11.50 25.35
CA PHE A 122 1.92 10.09 25.16
C PHE A 122 3.37 9.75 25.58
N ASP A 123 4.34 10.58 25.20
CA ASP A 123 5.74 10.41 25.58
C ASP A 123 5.92 10.54 27.10
N GLU A 124 5.20 11.46 27.75
CA GLU A 124 5.16 11.59 29.22
C GLU A 124 4.65 10.31 29.89
N VAL A 125 3.50 9.80 29.45
CA VAL A 125 2.90 8.55 29.98
C VAL A 125 3.82 7.34 29.78
N ILE A 126 4.47 7.23 28.63
CA ILE A 126 5.41 6.13 28.34
C ILE A 126 6.67 6.24 29.21
N SER A 127 7.22 7.43 29.38
CA SER A 127 8.46 7.64 30.17
C SER A 127 8.27 7.28 31.64
N GLU A 128 7.07 7.50 32.17
CA GLU A 128 6.73 7.20 33.56
C GLU A 128 6.36 5.74 33.82
N ASN A 129 6.02 4.98 32.77
CA ASN A 129 5.51 3.62 32.92
C ASN A 129 6.22 2.61 31.99
N THR A 130 7.15 1.85 32.57
CA THR A 130 7.94 0.84 31.85
C THR A 130 7.05 -0.27 31.22
N GLN A 131 5.88 -0.58 31.80
CA GLN A 131 4.98 -1.58 31.22
C GLN A 131 4.31 -1.08 29.96
N ILE A 132 3.88 0.18 29.93
CA ILE A 132 3.31 0.82 28.74
C ILE A 132 4.36 0.81 27.61
N ASN A 133 5.60 1.20 27.93
CA ASN A 133 6.70 1.20 26.96
C ASN A 133 6.93 -0.20 26.34
N LYS A 134 7.02 -1.25 27.17
CA LYS A 134 7.19 -2.63 26.70
C LYS A 134 6.03 -3.07 25.80
N HIS A 135 4.80 -2.73 26.17
CA HIS A 135 3.62 -3.07 25.39
C HIS A 135 3.64 -2.42 24.01
N PHE A 136 3.94 -1.11 23.94
CA PHE A 136 4.03 -0.40 22.66
C PHE A 136 5.18 -0.89 21.79
N ASN A 137 6.36 -1.19 22.35
CA ASN A 137 7.46 -1.78 21.60
C ASN A 137 7.09 -3.14 20.98
N LYS A 138 6.34 -3.98 21.71
CA LYS A 138 5.81 -5.24 21.17
C LYS A 138 4.83 -5.00 20.03
N LEU A 139 3.89 -4.07 20.19
CA LEU A 139 2.93 -3.71 19.12
C LEU A 139 3.62 -3.21 17.85
N LEU A 140 4.65 -2.39 18.00
CA LEU A 140 5.48 -1.94 16.86
C LEU A 140 6.15 -3.10 16.15
N ALA A 141 6.80 -4.00 16.91
CA ALA A 141 7.46 -5.16 16.33
C ALA A 141 6.46 -6.04 15.55
N ASP A 142 5.27 -6.28 16.10
CA ASP A 142 4.22 -7.07 15.45
C ASP A 142 3.70 -6.40 14.16
N ARG A 143 3.54 -5.07 14.16
CA ARG A 143 3.11 -4.33 12.97
C ARG A 143 4.17 -4.31 11.87
N ILE A 144 5.42 -4.06 12.22
CA ILE A 144 6.55 -4.12 11.28
C ILE A 144 6.65 -5.52 10.67
N GLY A 145 6.51 -6.56 11.49
CA GLY A 145 6.47 -7.95 11.04
C GLY A 145 5.35 -8.21 10.01
N LYS A 146 4.14 -7.75 10.28
CA LYS A 146 2.99 -7.88 9.35
C LYS A 146 3.19 -7.09 8.05
N GLN A 147 3.71 -5.88 8.10
CA GLN A 147 4.01 -5.09 6.90
C GLN A 147 5.08 -5.75 6.03
N ASN A 148 6.11 -6.33 6.63
CA ASN A 148 7.14 -7.07 5.90
C ASN A 148 6.58 -8.31 5.19
N ILE A 149 5.66 -9.06 5.82
CA ILE A 149 5.00 -10.21 5.19
C ILE A 149 4.17 -9.77 3.97
N ILE A 150 3.37 -8.72 4.10
CA ILE A 150 2.55 -8.17 3.00
C ILE A 150 3.45 -7.71 1.84
N SER A 151 4.55 -7.02 2.13
CA SER A 151 5.49 -6.54 1.12
C SER A 151 6.18 -7.69 0.37
N VAL A 152 6.52 -8.78 1.07
CA VAL A 152 7.11 -9.99 0.48
C VAL A 152 6.09 -10.70 -0.43
N ASP A 153 4.83 -10.78 -0.01
CA ASP A 153 3.77 -11.42 -0.80
C ASP A 153 3.42 -10.61 -2.05
N LEU A 154 3.34 -9.28 -1.95
CA LEU A 154 3.16 -8.39 -3.12
C LEU A 154 4.30 -8.56 -4.12
N LYS A 155 5.55 -8.62 -3.65
CA LYS A 155 6.71 -8.83 -4.51
C LYS A 155 6.72 -10.20 -5.18
N LYS A 156 6.26 -11.26 -4.49
CA LYS A 156 6.07 -12.59 -5.08
C LYS A 156 4.99 -12.58 -6.17
N HIS A 157 3.86 -11.88 -5.94
CA HIS A 157 2.80 -11.74 -6.94
C HIS A 157 3.25 -10.97 -8.18
N GLU A 158 4.00 -9.88 -8.00
CA GLU A 158 4.59 -9.12 -9.10
C GLU A 158 5.55 -9.97 -9.94
N ILE A 159 6.43 -10.75 -9.30
CA ILE A 159 7.34 -11.69 -9.99
C ILE A 159 6.56 -12.79 -10.71
N ALA A 160 5.51 -13.33 -10.10
CA ALA A 160 4.68 -14.34 -10.74
C ALA A 160 3.93 -13.80 -11.96
N LEU A 161 3.37 -12.59 -11.84
CA LEU A 161 2.67 -11.92 -12.93
C LEU A 161 3.63 -11.58 -14.08
N SER A 162 4.83 -11.07 -13.79
CA SER A 162 5.84 -10.78 -14.81
C SER A 162 6.27 -12.03 -15.57
N LYS A 163 6.48 -13.17 -14.87
CA LYS A 163 6.76 -14.47 -15.48
C LYS A 163 5.60 -14.98 -16.34
N TYR A 164 4.36 -14.77 -15.88
CA TYR A 164 3.17 -15.15 -16.64
C TYR A 164 3.04 -14.34 -17.92
N LEU A 165 3.23 -13.02 -17.85
CA LEU A 165 3.21 -12.14 -19.01
C LEU A 165 4.35 -12.45 -20.00
N GLN A 166 5.53 -12.79 -19.50
CA GLN A 166 6.64 -13.22 -20.34
C GLN A 166 6.32 -14.53 -21.08
N LYS A 167 5.79 -15.53 -20.39
CA LYS A 167 5.30 -16.79 -21.00
C LYS A 167 4.18 -16.54 -22.00
N ALA A 168 3.20 -15.67 -21.69
CA ALA A 168 2.11 -15.34 -22.60
C ALA A 168 2.64 -14.69 -23.90
N LYS A 169 3.65 -13.83 -23.81
CA LYS A 169 4.34 -13.27 -24.98
C LYS A 169 5.06 -14.36 -25.78
N GLU A 170 5.77 -15.30 -25.14
CA GLU A 170 6.39 -16.44 -25.81
C GLU A 170 5.37 -17.32 -26.52
N TYR A 171 4.22 -17.62 -25.90
CA TYR A 171 3.14 -18.39 -26.53
C TYR A 171 2.52 -17.66 -27.72
N GLN A 172 2.41 -16.36 -27.69
CA GLN A 172 1.85 -15.55 -28.79
C GLN A 172 2.71 -15.63 -30.07
N TYR A 173 4.02 -15.89 -29.93
CA TYR A 173 4.97 -15.95 -31.06
C TYR A 173 5.50 -17.36 -31.37
N SER A 174 5.44 -18.30 -30.42
CA SER A 174 5.82 -19.71 -30.68
C SER A 174 4.81 -20.50 -31.50
N GLY A 175 3.58 -19.98 -31.63
CA GLY A 175 2.47 -20.62 -32.34
C GLY A 175 2.38 -20.36 -33.84
N VAL A 176 3.38 -19.75 -34.46
CA VAL A 176 3.35 -19.54 -35.92
C VAL A 176 3.59 -20.87 -36.66
N VAL A 177 2.50 -21.43 -37.18
CA VAL A 177 2.55 -22.70 -37.94
C VAL A 177 2.74 -22.41 -39.41
N TRP A 178 3.91 -22.71 -39.96
CA TRP A 178 4.17 -22.66 -41.38
C TRP A 178 4.15 -24.05 -42.01
N LYS A 179 3.10 -24.36 -42.75
CA LYS A 179 2.94 -25.66 -43.41
C LYS A 179 3.61 -25.67 -44.79
N SER A 180 3.74 -24.52 -45.47
CA SER A 180 4.27 -24.49 -46.85
C SER A 180 5.80 -24.55 -46.87
N LYS A 181 6.33 -25.29 -47.87
CA LYS A 181 7.79 -25.40 -48.15
C LYS A 181 8.43 -24.02 -48.36
N ARG A 182 7.68 -23.09 -48.98
CA ARG A 182 8.14 -21.73 -49.28
C ARG A 182 8.35 -20.92 -47.98
N MET A 183 7.41 -20.99 -47.03
CA MET A 183 7.55 -20.30 -45.73
C MET A 183 8.66 -20.91 -44.86
N ARG A 184 8.85 -22.24 -44.89
CA ARG A 184 9.97 -22.88 -44.22
C ARG A 184 11.32 -22.36 -44.71
N ASN A 185 11.47 -22.13 -45.99
CA ASN A 185 12.70 -21.56 -46.57
C ASN A 185 12.92 -20.12 -46.09
N VAL A 186 11.85 -19.28 -46.04
CA VAL A 186 11.95 -17.88 -45.59
C VAL A 186 12.37 -17.82 -44.12
N PHE A 187 11.81 -18.66 -43.26
CA PHE A 187 12.18 -18.71 -41.84
C PHE A 187 13.60 -19.28 -41.64
N GLY A 188 14.00 -20.30 -42.42
CA GLY A 188 15.36 -20.85 -42.36
C GLY A 188 16.42 -19.84 -42.87
N GLU A 189 16.06 -18.96 -43.81
CA GLU A 189 16.93 -17.84 -44.15
C GLU A 189 16.98 -16.79 -43.05
N ALA A 190 15.85 -16.43 -42.48
CA ALA A 190 15.78 -15.48 -41.38
C ALA A 190 16.66 -15.87 -40.17
N GLU A 191 16.70 -17.14 -39.81
CA GLU A 191 17.56 -17.67 -38.74
C GLU A 191 19.05 -17.38 -38.95
N LYS A 192 19.51 -17.25 -40.20
CA LYS A 192 20.92 -16.91 -40.48
C LYS A 192 21.28 -15.50 -40.07
N TYR A 193 20.28 -14.61 -40.00
CA TYR A 193 20.48 -13.20 -39.70
C TYR A 193 20.28 -12.90 -38.21
N THR A 194 19.71 -13.81 -37.43
CA THR A 194 19.49 -13.61 -35.96
C THR A 194 20.82 -13.54 -35.17
N LYS A 195 21.88 -14.16 -35.70
CA LYS A 195 23.21 -14.21 -35.05
C LYS A 195 24.11 -13.05 -35.47
N ASN A 196 23.73 -12.27 -36.46
CA ASN A 196 24.55 -11.20 -37.05
C ASN A 196 23.93 -9.84 -36.71
N GLU A 197 24.74 -8.86 -36.34
CA GLU A 197 24.28 -7.48 -36.07
C GLU A 197 24.08 -6.65 -37.33
N VAL A 198 23.42 -7.21 -38.35
CA VAL A 198 23.14 -6.52 -39.59
C VAL A 198 21.67 -6.05 -39.66
N PRO A 199 21.38 -4.90 -40.25
CA PRO A 199 20.00 -4.47 -40.49
C PRO A 199 19.28 -5.45 -41.43
N VAL A 200 18.08 -5.89 -41.05
CA VAL A 200 17.24 -6.80 -41.84
C VAL A 200 15.98 -6.07 -42.27
N THR A 201 15.70 -6.03 -43.58
CA THR A 201 14.45 -5.49 -44.11
C THR A 201 13.56 -6.63 -44.61
N VAL A 202 12.32 -6.71 -44.10
CA VAL A 202 11.33 -7.68 -44.54
C VAL A 202 10.33 -7.05 -45.51
N ILE A 203 10.32 -7.52 -46.75
CA ILE A 203 9.47 -6.98 -47.83
C ILE A 203 8.39 -7.99 -48.19
N GLY A 204 7.16 -7.55 -48.37
CA GLY A 204 6.05 -8.38 -48.82
C GLY A 204 4.72 -7.59 -48.86
N LYS A 205 3.68 -8.18 -49.49
CA LYS A 205 2.34 -7.57 -49.59
C LYS A 205 1.67 -7.40 -48.23
N PRO A 206 0.70 -6.48 -48.03
CA PRO A 206 -0.09 -6.42 -46.82
C PRO A 206 -0.70 -7.79 -46.44
N GLY A 207 -0.75 -8.13 -45.14
CA GLY A 207 -1.32 -9.39 -44.67
C GLY A 207 -0.44 -10.63 -44.84
N THR A 208 0.80 -10.55 -45.35
CA THR A 208 1.67 -11.72 -45.58
C THR A 208 2.47 -12.16 -44.36
N GLY A 209 2.23 -11.57 -43.16
CA GLY A 209 2.93 -11.95 -41.91
C GLY A 209 4.33 -11.37 -41.74
N LYS A 210 4.67 -10.27 -42.45
CA LYS A 210 5.96 -9.57 -42.31
C LYS A 210 6.27 -9.16 -40.87
N GLU A 211 5.27 -8.67 -40.20
CA GLU A 211 5.36 -8.26 -38.79
C GLU A 211 5.74 -9.45 -37.86
N ILE A 212 5.08 -10.59 -38.06
CA ILE A 212 5.37 -11.81 -37.28
C ILE A 212 6.81 -12.28 -37.55
N LEU A 213 7.26 -12.21 -38.81
CA LEU A 213 8.62 -12.60 -39.17
C LEU A 213 9.67 -11.65 -38.56
N SER A 214 9.46 -10.34 -38.67
CA SER A 214 10.39 -9.34 -38.11
C SER A 214 10.49 -9.45 -36.59
N ARG A 215 9.38 -9.64 -35.91
CA ARG A 215 9.37 -9.86 -34.43
C ARG A 215 10.08 -11.16 -34.06
N LYS A 216 9.89 -12.25 -34.81
CA LYS A 216 10.61 -13.49 -34.56
C LYS A 216 12.12 -13.31 -34.75
N ILE A 217 12.60 -12.67 -35.81
CA ILE A 217 14.00 -12.36 -36.03
C ILE A 217 14.56 -11.57 -34.84
N HIS A 218 13.82 -10.58 -34.35
CA HIS A 218 14.24 -9.79 -33.19
C HIS A 218 14.33 -10.64 -31.91
N MET A 219 13.32 -11.45 -31.63
CA MET A 219 13.28 -12.31 -30.44
C MET A 219 14.37 -13.38 -30.42
N ASP A 220 14.73 -13.91 -31.59
CA ASP A 220 15.79 -14.91 -31.72
C ASP A 220 17.21 -14.27 -31.79
N SER A 221 17.30 -12.95 -31.83
CA SER A 221 18.56 -12.21 -31.92
C SER A 221 19.18 -11.91 -30.53
N ALA A 222 20.46 -11.53 -30.52
CA ALA A 222 21.15 -11.06 -29.32
C ALA A 222 20.47 -9.82 -28.68
N LYS A 223 19.66 -9.09 -29.44
CA LYS A 223 18.92 -7.87 -29.00
C LYS A 223 17.47 -8.15 -28.57
N ALA A 224 17.10 -9.39 -28.31
CA ALA A 224 15.73 -9.79 -27.92
C ALA A 224 15.15 -9.03 -26.72
N LYS A 225 15.99 -8.44 -25.87
CA LYS A 225 15.58 -7.64 -24.70
C LYS A 225 15.36 -6.15 -25.01
N SER A 226 15.73 -5.69 -26.20
CA SER A 226 15.53 -4.31 -26.62
C SER A 226 14.09 -4.09 -27.09
N PRO A 227 13.51 -2.86 -26.94
CA PRO A 227 12.16 -2.59 -27.40
C PRO A 227 12.06 -2.66 -28.92
N VAL A 228 10.94 -3.20 -29.43
CA VAL A 228 10.59 -3.17 -30.87
C VAL A 228 9.71 -1.96 -31.11
N PHE A 229 10.10 -1.08 -32.00
CA PHE A 229 9.30 0.06 -32.44
C PHE A 229 8.61 -0.30 -33.78
N GLU A 230 7.31 -0.12 -33.82
CA GLU A 230 6.50 -0.24 -35.03
C GLU A 230 6.28 1.18 -35.61
N MET A 231 6.60 1.36 -36.91
CA MET A 231 6.32 2.58 -37.65
C MET A 231 5.16 2.37 -38.62
#